data_b92914c29c74cbb9452429a2b4651776
#
_entry.id   b92914c29c74cbb9452429a2b4651776
#
_cell.length_a   1.000
_cell.length_b   1.000
_cell.length_c   1.000
_cell.angle_alpha   90.00
_cell.angle_beta   90.00
_cell.angle_gamma   90.00
#
_symmetry.space_group_name_H-M   'P 1'
#
loop_
_entity.id
_entity.type
_entity.pdbx_description
1 polymer ?
#
loop_
_entity_poly.entity_id
_entity_poly.type
_entity_poly.pdbx_seq_one_letter_code
_entity_poly.pdbx_strand_id
1 'polypeptide(L)'
;MKICIFGASSDRLKQDYFDAAFRLGVLIGRGGHTLVYGGGRTGLMGACAAGVLSEGGELIGIAPRFFDEGDALLTERGKFLFTDTMAARKSGMEELADAFIVLPGGVGTLEEFFEVFTLRLLGRHRKNIVLLNTCGYFEPLAALLADTIEKGFTAHDALSLLSLCRTEEEALSAALCPVTDTLRELADWSK
;
A
#
# COMPACT_ATOMS: atom_id res chain seq x y z
N MET A 1 -12.87 -1.61 -7.29
CA MET A 1 -11.51 -2.20 -7.19
C MET A 1 -11.18 -2.46 -5.73
N LYS A 2 -10.27 -3.40 -5.48
CA LYS A 2 -9.70 -3.68 -4.15
C LYS A 2 -8.35 -2.96 -4.04
N ILE A 3 -8.27 -1.96 -3.18
CA ILE A 3 -7.08 -1.12 -2.99
C ILE A 3 -6.38 -1.58 -1.71
N CYS A 4 -5.15 -2.06 -1.85
CA CYS A 4 -4.34 -2.48 -0.72
C CYS A 4 -3.58 -1.29 -0.15
N ILE A 5 -3.64 -1.12 1.18
CA ILE A 5 -2.93 -0.05 1.89
C ILE A 5 -1.87 -0.66 2.80
N PHE A 6 -0.65 -0.16 2.66
CA PHE A 6 0.43 -0.31 3.65
C PHE A 6 0.64 1.00 4.38
N GLY A 7 0.93 0.98 5.67
CA GLY A 7 1.12 2.20 6.45
C GLY A 7 1.47 1.93 7.91
N ALA A 8 1.86 2.98 8.61
CA ALA A 8 2.23 2.89 10.02
C ALA A 8 1.09 2.37 10.90
N SER A 9 1.43 1.52 11.87
CA SER A 9 0.55 1.07 12.94
C SER A 9 0.66 1.92 14.21
N SER A 10 1.61 2.85 14.27
CA SER A 10 1.87 3.71 15.43
C SER A 10 0.86 4.85 15.54
N ASP A 11 0.40 5.13 16.76
CA ASP A 11 -0.42 6.31 17.08
C ASP A 11 0.41 7.55 17.47
N ARG A 12 1.76 7.45 17.47
CA ARG A 12 2.67 8.53 17.87
C ARG A 12 3.14 9.36 16.67
N LEU A 13 2.21 9.74 15.81
CA LEU A 13 2.49 10.49 14.59
C LEU A 13 1.87 11.88 14.67
N LYS A 14 2.31 12.81 13.79
CA LYS A 14 1.66 14.10 13.63
C LYS A 14 0.25 13.91 13.04
N GLN A 15 -0.66 14.81 13.42
CA GLN A 15 -2.06 14.75 13.00
C GLN A 15 -2.24 14.79 11.48
N ASP A 16 -1.40 15.53 10.76
CA ASP A 16 -1.45 15.64 9.31
C ASP A 16 -1.42 14.27 8.60
N TYR A 17 -0.68 13.30 9.15
CA TYR A 17 -0.63 11.94 8.61
C TYR A 17 -1.95 11.18 8.82
N PHE A 18 -2.56 11.33 10.00
CA PHE A 18 -3.87 10.72 10.28
C PHE A 18 -4.96 11.32 9.42
N ASP A 19 -4.96 12.64 9.27
CA ASP A 19 -5.95 13.35 8.45
C ASP A 19 -5.85 12.93 6.98
N ALA A 20 -4.64 12.79 6.44
CA ALA A 20 -4.41 12.31 5.10
C ALA A 20 -4.90 10.86 4.92
N ALA A 21 -4.56 9.97 5.87
CA ALA A 21 -4.99 8.58 5.82
C ALA A 21 -6.53 8.46 5.90
N PHE A 22 -7.17 9.22 6.77
CA PHE A 22 -8.63 9.25 6.90
C PHE A 22 -9.29 9.78 5.61
N ARG A 23 -8.82 10.92 5.05
CA ARG A 23 -9.33 11.46 3.79
C ARG A 23 -9.20 10.48 2.64
N LEU A 24 -8.05 9.78 2.52
CA LEU A 24 -7.89 8.72 1.52
C LEU A 24 -8.95 7.63 1.71
N GLY A 25 -9.20 7.20 2.95
CA GLY A 25 -10.25 6.23 3.27
C GLY A 25 -11.64 6.70 2.83
N VAL A 26 -11.97 7.95 3.10
CA VAL A 26 -13.23 8.58 2.64
C VAL A 26 -13.36 8.51 1.12
N LEU A 27 -12.30 8.84 0.39
CA LEU A 27 -12.30 8.78 -1.09
C LEU A 27 -12.47 7.35 -1.61
N ILE A 28 -11.81 6.37 -0.99
CA ILE A 28 -11.94 4.93 -1.31
C ILE A 28 -13.40 4.49 -1.11
N GLY A 29 -14.00 4.81 0.04
CA GLY A 29 -15.39 4.45 0.37
C GLY A 29 -16.40 5.09 -0.59
N ARG A 30 -16.29 6.41 -0.82
CA ARG A 30 -17.15 7.14 -1.79
C ARG A 30 -17.05 6.62 -3.19
N GLY A 31 -15.86 6.16 -3.60
CA GLY A 31 -15.63 5.57 -4.91
C GLY A 31 -16.20 4.14 -5.05
N GLY A 32 -16.81 3.57 -4.01
CA GLY A 32 -17.31 2.19 -4.03
C GLY A 32 -16.19 1.15 -4.15
N HIS A 33 -15.00 1.48 -3.68
CA HIS A 33 -13.85 0.57 -3.67
C HIS A 33 -13.73 -0.14 -2.32
N THR A 34 -13.13 -1.32 -2.32
CA THR A 34 -12.89 -2.11 -1.11
C THR A 34 -11.46 -1.86 -0.62
N LEU A 35 -11.28 -1.55 0.65
CA LEU A 35 -9.98 -1.46 1.30
C LEU A 35 -9.48 -2.86 1.65
N VAL A 36 -8.27 -3.21 1.22
CA VAL A 36 -7.49 -4.37 1.68
C VAL A 36 -6.35 -3.86 2.56
N TYR A 37 -6.20 -4.41 3.77
CA TYR A 37 -5.18 -3.92 4.71
C TYR A 37 -4.81 -4.97 5.76
N GLY A 38 -3.83 -4.66 6.59
CA GLY A 38 -3.35 -5.55 7.65
C GLY A 38 -4.29 -5.76 8.84
N GLY A 39 -5.51 -5.24 8.79
CA GLY A 39 -6.52 -5.44 9.83
C GLY A 39 -6.33 -4.60 11.10
N GLY A 40 -5.24 -3.83 11.22
CA GLY A 40 -4.93 -3.04 12.40
C GLY A 40 -5.93 -1.93 12.68
N ARG A 41 -6.27 -1.74 13.97
CA ARG A 41 -7.20 -0.74 14.48
C ARG A 41 -6.55 0.64 14.66
N THR A 42 -5.23 0.67 14.79
CA THR A 42 -4.43 1.86 15.15
C THR A 42 -3.60 2.39 13.97
N GLY A 43 -2.98 3.52 14.16
CA GLY A 43 -2.12 4.16 13.18
C GLY A 43 -2.83 4.62 11.92
N LEU A 44 -2.09 4.75 10.84
CA LEU A 44 -2.62 5.23 9.57
C LEU A 44 -3.52 4.21 8.88
N MET A 45 -3.27 2.91 9.10
CA MET A 45 -4.15 1.85 8.62
C MET A 45 -5.53 1.95 9.26
N GLY A 46 -5.60 2.12 10.59
CA GLY A 46 -6.85 2.32 11.31
C GLY A 46 -7.59 3.58 10.89
N ALA A 47 -6.85 4.70 10.71
CA ALA A 47 -7.43 5.96 10.24
C ALA A 47 -8.04 5.83 8.84
N CYS A 48 -7.34 5.17 7.91
CA CYS A 48 -7.86 4.90 6.57
C CYS A 48 -9.10 4.01 6.62
N ALA A 49 -9.09 2.94 7.41
CA ALA A 49 -10.24 2.05 7.61
C ALA A 49 -11.45 2.82 8.17
N ALA A 50 -11.23 3.70 9.15
CA ALA A 50 -12.29 4.57 9.69
C ALA A 50 -12.89 5.50 8.62
N GLY A 51 -12.05 6.05 7.73
CA GLY A 51 -12.50 6.86 6.59
C GLY A 51 -13.39 6.06 5.63
N VAL A 52 -13.00 4.82 5.27
CA VAL A 52 -13.81 3.94 4.41
C VAL A 52 -15.16 3.64 5.07
N LEU A 53 -15.15 3.29 6.35
CA LEU A 53 -16.37 2.96 7.10
C LEU A 53 -17.32 4.15 7.27
N SER A 54 -16.80 5.38 7.36
CA SER A 54 -17.63 6.60 7.46
C SER A 54 -18.51 6.81 6.22
N GLU A 55 -18.10 6.25 5.09
CA GLU A 55 -18.85 6.30 3.82
C GLU A 55 -19.61 4.98 3.52
N GLY A 56 -19.69 4.06 4.50
CA GLY A 56 -20.35 2.76 4.32
C GLY A 56 -19.59 1.80 3.42
N GLY A 57 -18.29 2.04 3.16
CA GLY A 57 -17.46 1.22 2.29
C GLY A 57 -17.05 -0.12 2.90
N GLU A 58 -16.48 -0.99 2.10
CA GLU A 58 -16.10 -2.36 2.47
C GLU A 58 -14.63 -2.46 2.88
N LEU A 59 -14.36 -3.30 3.90
CA LEU A 59 -13.03 -3.65 4.38
C LEU A 59 -12.74 -5.14 4.22
N ILE A 60 -11.51 -5.48 3.88
CA ILE A 60 -10.93 -6.82 3.99
C ILE A 60 -9.65 -6.72 4.81
N GLY A 61 -9.70 -7.16 6.06
CA GLY A 61 -8.53 -7.28 6.93
C GLY A 61 -7.84 -8.64 6.72
N ILE A 62 -6.51 -8.64 6.63
CA ILE A 62 -5.73 -9.88 6.55
C ILE A 62 -4.62 -9.82 7.60
N ALA A 63 -4.65 -10.74 8.56
CA ALA A 63 -3.66 -10.79 9.63
C ALA A 63 -3.32 -12.23 10.03
N PRO A 64 -2.10 -12.48 10.52
CA PRO A 64 -1.80 -13.74 11.16
C PRO A 64 -2.61 -13.93 12.43
N ARG A 65 -2.97 -15.19 12.76
CA ARG A 65 -3.73 -15.53 13.96
C ARG A 65 -3.08 -15.05 15.26
N PHE A 66 -1.74 -15.00 15.31
CA PHE A 66 -1.04 -14.51 16.50
C PHE A 66 -1.16 -13.00 16.75
N PHE A 67 -1.75 -12.22 15.83
CA PHE A 67 -2.13 -10.82 16.07
C PHE A 67 -3.54 -10.65 16.63
N ASP A 68 -4.32 -11.73 16.70
CA ASP A 68 -5.68 -11.71 17.24
C ASP A 68 -5.71 -11.71 18.79
N GLU A 69 -4.60 -11.37 19.43
CA GLU A 69 -4.49 -11.19 20.85
C GLU A 69 -4.76 -9.73 21.21
N GLY A 70 -5.83 -9.50 22.00
CA GLY A 70 -6.09 -8.22 22.65
C GLY A 70 -6.47 -7.07 21.72
N ASP A 71 -7.64 -7.06 21.17
CA ASP A 71 -8.31 -5.91 20.50
C ASP A 71 -7.45 -5.08 19.49
N ALA A 72 -6.37 -5.68 18.99
CA ALA A 72 -5.44 -5.02 18.05
C ALA A 72 -6.00 -4.94 16.63
N LEU A 73 -6.95 -5.83 16.30
CA LEU A 73 -7.53 -5.96 14.97
C LEU A 73 -9.00 -5.47 14.95
N LEU A 74 -9.43 -4.94 13.80
CA LEU A 74 -10.78 -4.43 13.58
C LEU A 74 -11.69 -5.55 13.01
N THR A 75 -11.78 -6.67 13.69
CA THR A 75 -12.46 -7.90 13.20
C THR A 75 -13.97 -7.78 13.11
N GLU A 76 -14.61 -6.91 13.92
CA GLU A 76 -16.05 -6.69 13.95
C GLU A 76 -16.58 -5.87 12.76
N ARG A 77 -15.70 -5.33 11.94
CA ARG A 77 -16.04 -4.48 10.81
C ARG A 77 -15.47 -5.05 9.50
N GLY A 78 -16.33 -5.50 8.60
CA GLY A 78 -15.93 -6.03 7.31
C GLY A 78 -15.58 -7.52 7.31
N LYS A 79 -14.91 -7.99 6.25
CA LYS A 79 -14.41 -9.36 6.13
C LYS A 79 -13.01 -9.46 6.73
N PHE A 80 -12.75 -10.56 7.42
CA PHE A 80 -11.43 -10.79 8.01
C PHE A 80 -10.88 -12.17 7.61
N LEU A 81 -9.64 -12.20 7.13
CA LEU A 81 -8.94 -13.42 6.72
C LEU A 81 -7.74 -13.64 7.65
N PHE A 82 -7.77 -14.73 8.38
CA PHE A 82 -6.65 -15.13 9.21
C PHE A 82 -5.70 -16.06 8.46
N THR A 83 -4.41 -15.83 8.64
CA THR A 83 -3.33 -16.63 8.06
C THR A 83 -2.46 -17.22 9.16
N ASP A 84 -1.65 -18.23 8.82
CA ASP A 84 -0.77 -18.88 9.81
C ASP A 84 0.60 -18.17 9.91
N THR A 85 1.00 -17.45 8.86
CA THR A 85 2.32 -16.81 8.79
C THR A 85 2.24 -15.39 8.21
N MET A 86 3.27 -14.57 8.47
CA MET A 86 3.42 -13.25 7.84
C MET A 86 3.58 -13.35 6.32
N ALA A 87 4.25 -14.38 5.82
CA ALA A 87 4.38 -14.60 4.38
C ALA A 87 3.03 -14.86 3.71
N ALA A 88 2.20 -15.76 4.30
CA ALA A 88 0.85 -16.03 3.80
C ALA A 88 -0.05 -14.78 3.85
N ARG A 89 0.10 -13.94 4.90
CA ARG A 89 -0.60 -12.65 4.99
C ARG A 89 -0.25 -11.75 3.80
N LYS A 90 1.04 -11.52 3.55
CA LYS A 90 1.51 -10.64 2.48
C LYS A 90 1.07 -11.14 1.10
N SER A 91 1.25 -12.44 0.84
CA SER A 91 0.76 -13.06 -0.40
C SER A 91 -0.75 -12.89 -0.58
N GLY A 92 -1.53 -13.07 0.48
CA GLY A 92 -2.99 -12.87 0.43
C GLY A 92 -3.39 -11.40 0.16
N MET A 93 -2.67 -10.43 0.74
CA MET A 93 -2.89 -9.02 0.45
C MET A 93 -2.54 -8.70 -1.00
N GLU A 94 -1.41 -9.22 -1.48
CA GLU A 94 -0.96 -9.04 -2.84
C GLU A 94 -1.95 -9.64 -3.85
N GLU A 95 -2.37 -10.89 -3.67
CA GLU A 95 -3.30 -11.58 -4.58
C GLU A 95 -4.65 -10.85 -4.69
N LEU A 96 -5.18 -10.37 -3.56
CA LEU A 96 -6.48 -9.71 -3.51
C LEU A 96 -6.47 -8.28 -4.07
N ALA A 97 -5.36 -7.59 -4.01
CA ALA A 97 -5.25 -6.20 -4.44
C ALA A 97 -5.36 -6.05 -5.95
N ASP A 98 -6.04 -4.99 -6.40
CA ASP A 98 -5.99 -4.51 -7.78
C ASP A 98 -4.94 -3.38 -7.93
N ALA A 99 -4.64 -2.65 -6.85
CA ALA A 99 -3.63 -1.60 -6.77
C ALA A 99 -3.13 -1.46 -5.33
N PHE A 100 -1.98 -0.83 -5.16
CA PHE A 100 -1.35 -0.55 -3.87
C PHE A 100 -1.21 0.95 -3.66
N ILE A 101 -1.56 1.45 -2.46
CA ILE A 101 -1.20 2.80 -2.00
C ILE A 101 -0.44 2.65 -0.69
N VAL A 102 0.76 3.21 -0.66
CA VAL A 102 1.65 3.17 0.50
C VAL A 102 1.59 4.50 1.22
N LEU A 103 1.12 4.48 2.46
CA LEU A 103 1.13 5.61 3.38
C LEU A 103 2.49 5.67 4.10
N PRO A 104 2.85 6.82 4.68
CA PRO A 104 4.01 6.91 5.56
C PRO A 104 4.02 5.81 6.62
N GLY A 105 5.19 5.19 6.83
CA GLY A 105 5.30 4.08 7.77
C GLY A 105 6.74 3.68 8.08
N GLY A 106 6.91 2.77 9.02
CA GLY A 106 8.22 2.27 9.44
C GLY A 106 8.74 1.13 8.57
N VAL A 107 9.67 0.37 9.14
CA VAL A 107 10.38 -0.73 8.46
C VAL A 107 9.42 -1.76 7.87
N GLY A 108 8.34 -2.13 8.59
CA GLY A 108 7.35 -3.07 8.06
C GLY A 108 6.62 -2.56 6.82
N THR A 109 6.25 -1.27 6.80
CA THR A 109 5.63 -0.65 5.63
C THR A 109 6.58 -0.58 4.44
N LEU A 110 7.86 -0.26 4.69
CA LEU A 110 8.89 -0.25 3.65
C LEU A 110 9.17 -1.67 3.13
N GLU A 111 9.17 -2.67 3.99
CA GLU A 111 9.33 -4.07 3.61
C GLU A 111 8.19 -4.54 2.69
N GLU A 112 6.94 -4.25 3.05
CA GLU A 112 5.76 -4.55 2.22
C GLU A 112 5.82 -3.79 0.88
N PHE A 113 6.24 -2.52 0.89
CA PHE A 113 6.46 -1.75 -0.35
C PHE A 113 7.52 -2.38 -1.24
N PHE A 114 8.70 -2.69 -0.71
CA PHE A 114 9.78 -3.26 -1.51
C PHE A 114 9.43 -4.65 -2.05
N GLU A 115 8.65 -5.44 -1.35
CA GLU A 115 8.17 -6.74 -1.84
C GLU A 115 7.32 -6.55 -3.11
N VAL A 116 6.25 -5.76 -3.04
CA VAL A 116 5.37 -5.54 -4.22
C VAL A 116 6.10 -4.79 -5.34
N PHE A 117 7.00 -3.88 -5.00
CA PHE A 117 7.81 -3.18 -6.01
C PHE A 117 8.79 -4.11 -6.71
N THR A 118 9.45 -5.00 -5.99
CA THR A 118 10.34 -6.02 -6.57
C THR A 118 9.57 -6.96 -7.50
N LEU A 119 8.40 -7.42 -7.08
CA LEU A 119 7.54 -8.28 -7.91
C LEU A 119 7.07 -7.54 -9.18
N ARG A 120 6.80 -6.25 -9.11
CA ARG A 120 6.50 -5.40 -10.26
C ARG A 120 7.70 -5.30 -11.21
N LEU A 121 8.90 -5.05 -10.67
CA LEU A 121 10.16 -5.01 -11.44
C LEU A 121 10.43 -6.34 -12.15
N LEU A 122 10.10 -7.46 -11.52
CA LEU A 122 10.22 -8.81 -12.06
C LEU A 122 9.07 -9.20 -13.02
N GLY A 123 8.14 -8.30 -13.29
CA GLY A 123 6.98 -8.56 -14.16
C GLY A 123 5.98 -9.57 -13.59
N ARG A 124 5.99 -9.82 -12.26
CA ARG A 124 5.08 -10.78 -11.62
C ARG A 124 3.66 -10.24 -11.46
N HIS A 125 3.50 -8.94 -11.46
CA HIS A 125 2.20 -8.27 -11.56
C HIS A 125 2.33 -6.94 -12.33
N ARG A 126 1.17 -6.36 -12.70
CA ARG A 126 1.07 -5.06 -13.38
C ARG A 126 0.32 -4.01 -12.55
N LYS A 127 0.05 -4.28 -11.29
CA LYS A 127 -0.76 -3.43 -10.42
C LYS A 127 -0.06 -2.10 -10.17
N ASN A 128 -0.82 -1.01 -10.14
CA ASN A 128 -0.28 0.30 -9.80
C ASN A 128 0.24 0.32 -8.37
N ILE A 129 1.38 0.98 -8.17
CA ILE A 129 1.99 1.20 -6.86
C ILE A 129 2.13 2.70 -6.66
N VAL A 130 1.48 3.23 -5.65
CA VAL A 130 1.42 4.66 -5.37
C VAL A 130 2.01 4.94 -3.98
N LEU A 131 2.89 5.90 -3.88
CA LEU A 131 3.41 6.44 -2.62
C LEU A 131 2.65 7.74 -2.32
N LEU A 132 1.85 7.79 -1.25
CA LEU A 132 1.22 9.02 -0.81
C LEU A 132 2.22 9.82 0.04
N ASN A 133 2.82 10.83 -0.59
CA ASN A 133 3.94 11.62 -0.06
C ASN A 133 3.48 12.73 0.90
N THR A 134 2.66 12.39 1.88
CA THR A 134 2.20 13.32 2.91
C THR A 134 3.40 13.97 3.61
N CYS A 135 3.42 15.30 3.64
CA CYS A 135 4.51 16.09 4.23
C CYS A 135 5.91 15.79 3.67
N GLY A 136 6.02 15.28 2.44
CA GLY A 136 7.33 14.98 1.84
C GLY A 136 8.00 13.72 2.40
N TYR A 137 7.24 12.85 3.08
CA TYR A 137 7.78 11.68 3.78
C TYR A 137 8.61 10.73 2.89
N PHE A 138 8.21 10.54 1.65
CA PHE A 138 8.88 9.63 0.71
C PHE A 138 9.95 10.28 -0.17
N GLU A 139 10.25 11.57 0.00
CA GLU A 139 11.32 12.22 -0.77
C GLU A 139 12.70 11.57 -0.56
N PRO A 140 13.11 11.21 0.68
CA PRO A 140 14.37 10.49 0.89
C PRO A 140 14.39 9.10 0.23
N LEU A 141 13.26 8.38 0.20
CA LEU A 141 13.15 7.09 -0.46
C LEU A 141 13.27 7.24 -1.99
N ALA A 142 12.60 8.23 -2.56
CA ALA A 142 12.70 8.54 -3.99
C ALA A 142 14.14 8.90 -4.39
N ALA A 143 14.84 9.70 -3.56
CA ALA A 143 16.25 10.03 -3.78
C ALA A 143 17.16 8.79 -3.70
N LEU A 144 16.93 7.89 -2.73
CA LEU A 144 17.66 6.63 -2.63
C LEU A 144 17.45 5.75 -3.88
N LEU A 145 16.20 5.59 -4.32
CA LEU A 145 15.91 4.81 -5.53
C LEU A 145 16.57 5.42 -6.78
N ALA A 146 16.54 6.75 -6.93
CA ALA A 146 17.22 7.44 -8.03
C ALA A 146 18.75 7.19 -8.00
N ASP A 147 19.37 7.25 -6.82
CA ASP A 147 20.80 6.96 -6.65
C ASP A 147 21.15 5.50 -7.03
N THR A 148 20.28 4.53 -6.66
CA THR A 148 20.49 3.13 -7.06
C THR A 148 20.40 2.93 -8.57
N ILE A 149 19.55 3.69 -9.26
CA ILE A 149 19.42 3.68 -10.72
C ILE A 149 20.65 4.31 -11.36
N GLU A 150 21.07 5.47 -10.90
CA GLU A 150 22.27 6.17 -11.41
C GLU A 150 23.53 5.31 -11.30
N LYS A 151 23.66 4.56 -10.19
CA LYS A 151 24.77 3.64 -9.94
C LYS A 151 24.65 2.28 -10.63
N GLY A 152 23.56 2.01 -11.33
CA GLY A 152 23.34 0.77 -12.07
C GLY A 152 22.90 -0.43 -11.21
N PHE A 153 22.52 -0.23 -9.95
CA PHE A 153 21.98 -1.31 -9.08
C PHE A 153 20.52 -1.62 -9.38
N THR A 154 19.78 -0.66 -9.94
CA THR A 154 18.36 -0.80 -10.26
C THR A 154 18.15 -0.43 -11.72
N ALA A 155 17.20 -1.06 -12.37
CA ALA A 155 16.86 -0.80 -13.76
C ALA A 155 16.49 0.69 -14.00
N HIS A 156 16.93 1.25 -15.12
CA HIS A 156 16.83 2.69 -15.43
C HIS A 156 15.41 3.25 -15.45
N ASP A 157 14.42 2.42 -15.73
CA ASP A 157 13.00 2.79 -15.82
C ASP A 157 12.19 2.39 -14.57
N ALA A 158 12.84 1.90 -13.50
CA ALA A 158 12.17 1.43 -12.28
C ALA A 158 11.22 2.48 -11.68
N LEU A 159 11.62 3.76 -11.65
CA LEU A 159 10.77 4.84 -11.12
C LEU A 159 9.50 5.07 -11.95
N SER A 160 9.47 4.69 -13.23
CA SER A 160 8.26 4.78 -14.06
C SER A 160 7.16 3.82 -13.62
N LEU A 161 7.49 2.83 -12.80
CA LEU A 161 6.55 1.85 -12.22
C LEU A 161 5.90 2.33 -10.92
N LEU A 162 6.29 3.49 -10.42
CA LEU A 162 5.80 4.11 -9.19
C LEU A 162 5.13 5.44 -9.48
N SER A 163 4.11 5.77 -8.69
CA SER A 163 3.53 7.11 -8.65
C SER A 163 3.82 7.73 -7.28
N LEU A 164 4.46 8.90 -7.25
CA LEU A 164 4.67 9.69 -6.04
C LEU A 164 3.65 10.83 -6.04
N CYS A 165 2.60 10.72 -5.21
CA CYS A 165 1.48 11.65 -5.18
C CYS A 165 1.49 12.48 -3.91
N ARG A 166 1.10 13.75 -4.00
CA ARG A 166 1.10 14.68 -2.87
C ARG A 166 -0.25 14.79 -2.18
N THR A 167 -1.33 14.48 -2.91
CA THR A 167 -2.70 14.51 -2.38
C THR A 167 -3.35 13.14 -2.45
N GLU A 168 -4.40 12.96 -1.67
CA GLU A 168 -5.17 11.72 -1.59
C GLU A 168 -5.94 11.47 -2.90
N GLU A 169 -6.43 12.54 -3.54
CA GLU A 169 -7.11 12.51 -4.84
C GLU A 169 -6.17 12.04 -5.95
N GLU A 170 -4.96 12.61 -6.00
CA GLU A 170 -3.91 12.17 -6.94
C GLU A 170 -3.58 10.69 -6.71
N ALA A 171 -3.41 10.28 -5.45
CA ALA A 171 -3.07 8.91 -5.10
C ALA A 171 -4.15 7.91 -5.52
N LEU A 172 -5.42 8.21 -5.24
CA LEU A 172 -6.53 7.36 -5.67
C LEU A 172 -6.64 7.34 -7.19
N SER A 173 -6.55 8.50 -7.86
CA SER A 173 -6.59 8.56 -9.33
C SER A 173 -5.47 7.73 -9.98
N ALA A 174 -4.23 7.82 -9.46
CA ALA A 174 -3.11 7.04 -9.94
C ALA A 174 -3.30 5.53 -9.70
N ALA A 175 -3.86 5.14 -8.56
CA ALA A 175 -4.17 3.75 -8.27
C ALA A 175 -5.23 3.16 -9.21
N LEU A 176 -6.21 3.98 -9.63
CA LEU A 176 -7.31 3.57 -10.52
C LEU A 176 -6.95 3.66 -12.01
N CYS A 177 -5.81 4.28 -12.35
CA CYS A 177 -5.41 4.47 -13.74
C CYS A 177 -5.24 3.11 -14.45
N PRO A 178 -5.75 2.95 -15.69
CA PRO A 178 -5.48 1.75 -16.46
C PRO A 178 -3.98 1.54 -16.67
N VAL A 179 -3.50 0.35 -16.41
CA VAL A 179 -2.09 0.00 -16.64
C VAL A 179 -1.86 -0.17 -18.15
N THR A 180 -1.09 0.72 -18.73
CA THR A 180 -0.80 0.75 -20.17
C THR A 180 0.54 0.11 -20.53
N ASP A 181 1.37 -0.25 -19.53
CA ASP A 181 2.68 -0.81 -19.80
C ASP A 181 2.56 -2.19 -20.44
N THR A 182 3.30 -2.41 -21.49
CA THR A 182 3.65 -3.76 -21.93
C THR A 182 4.47 -4.42 -20.79
N LEU A 183 4.17 -5.70 -20.47
CA LEU A 183 5.06 -6.48 -19.60
C LEU A 183 6.46 -6.36 -20.19
N ARG A 184 7.44 -5.97 -19.36
CA ARG A 184 8.80 -6.29 -19.70
C ARG A 184 8.85 -7.80 -19.91
N GLU A 185 9.24 -8.21 -21.10
CA GLU A 185 9.78 -9.55 -21.25
C GLU A 185 10.87 -9.66 -20.18
N LEU A 186 10.79 -10.69 -19.34
CA LEU A 186 11.72 -10.92 -18.24
C LEU A 186 13.11 -10.50 -18.68
N ALA A 187 13.65 -9.43 -18.12
CA ALA A 187 14.96 -8.97 -18.47
C ALA A 187 15.88 -10.17 -18.39
N ASP A 188 16.57 -10.44 -19.47
CA ASP A 188 17.54 -11.53 -19.56
C ASP A 188 18.65 -11.23 -18.55
N TRP A 189 18.50 -11.76 -17.34
CA TRP A 189 19.46 -11.63 -16.24
C TRP A 189 20.78 -12.35 -16.54
N SER A 190 20.92 -12.94 -17.74
CA SER A 190 22.12 -13.64 -18.19
C SER A 190 23.15 -12.76 -18.90
N LYS A 191 22.90 -11.42 -18.99
CA LYS A 191 23.82 -10.46 -19.60
C LYS A 191 24.47 -9.55 -18.60
#